data_40d16baa88b520ff49d7b0866af1b3f7
#
_entry.id   40d16baa88b520ff49d7b0866af1b3f7
#
_cell.length_a   1.000
_cell.length_b   1.000
_cell.length_c   1.000
_cell.angle_alpha   90.00
_cell.angle_beta   90.00
_cell.angle_gamma   90.00
#
_symmetry.space_group_name_H-M   'P 1'
#
loop_
_entity.id
_entity.type
_entity.pdbx_description
1 polymer ?
#
loop_
_entity_poly.entity_id
_entity_poly.type
_entity_poly.pdbx_seq_one_letter_code
_entity_poly.pdbx_strand_id
1 'polypeptide(L)'
;MYSIGLGEDTSWDESLLDRGAMVYGFDPTPKSVAFVNKREQLHSSSGRFQHTPKGLARNKGTVKFSLPKDPHHVSMRQGVHDGLGGTMDVEVETLRDFMQYFGHTHLDILKIDIETAEYDVLEQLIEENYMPFSQLLVEFHDNDAGMNKSRYRQILAGLRRNGFVIAKNISDKELTFMKVV
;
A
#
# COMPACT_ATOMS: atom_id res chain seq x y z
N MET A 1 -8.43 -8.12 5.22
CA MET A 1 -7.27 -7.74 4.40
C MET A 1 -6.89 -6.28 4.64
N TYR A 2 -5.66 -5.91 4.27
CA TYR A 2 -5.23 -4.51 4.22
C TYR A 2 -5.04 -4.08 2.77
N SER A 3 -5.56 -2.89 2.44
CA SER A 3 -5.44 -2.23 1.14
C SER A 3 -4.73 -0.89 1.35
N ILE A 4 -3.49 -0.82 0.92
CA ILE A 4 -2.62 0.35 1.11
C ILE A 4 -2.49 1.08 -0.22
N GLY A 5 -2.84 2.38 -0.23
CA GLY A 5 -2.96 3.19 -1.44
C GLY A 5 -4.31 2.95 -2.12
N LEU A 6 -5.30 3.73 -1.74
CA LEU A 6 -6.66 3.61 -2.28
C LEU A 6 -6.87 4.53 -3.48
N GLY A 7 -6.21 5.68 -3.48
CA GLY A 7 -6.40 6.70 -4.50
C GLY A 7 -7.86 7.15 -4.61
N GLU A 8 -8.34 7.26 -5.85
CA GLU A 8 -9.74 7.55 -6.17
C GLU A 8 -10.42 6.34 -6.86
N ASP A 9 -9.94 5.10 -6.60
CA ASP A 9 -10.57 3.88 -7.09
C ASP A 9 -10.57 2.78 -6.02
N THR A 10 -11.74 2.43 -5.54
CA THR A 10 -11.97 1.35 -4.58
C THR A 10 -12.73 0.17 -5.16
N SER A 11 -12.82 0.07 -6.49
CA SER A 11 -13.59 -0.97 -7.17
C SER A 11 -13.14 -2.39 -6.82
N TRP A 12 -11.83 -2.58 -6.66
CA TRP A 12 -11.26 -3.86 -6.23
C TRP A 12 -11.63 -4.18 -4.77
N ASP A 13 -11.54 -3.18 -3.88
CA ASP A 13 -11.91 -3.31 -2.46
C ASP A 13 -13.40 -3.62 -2.32
N GLU A 14 -14.26 -2.90 -3.06
CA GLU A 14 -15.70 -3.13 -3.12
C GLU A 14 -16.02 -4.56 -3.59
N SER A 15 -15.31 -5.06 -4.60
CA SER A 15 -15.48 -6.44 -5.09
C SER A 15 -15.14 -7.50 -4.02
N LEU A 16 -14.23 -7.21 -3.10
CA LEU A 16 -13.92 -8.10 -1.98
C LEU A 16 -14.93 -7.96 -0.85
N LEU A 17 -15.42 -6.76 -0.56
CA LEU A 17 -16.52 -6.53 0.38
C LEU A 17 -17.77 -7.29 -0.02
N ASP A 18 -18.12 -7.31 -1.32
CA ASP A 18 -19.26 -8.08 -1.86
C ASP A 18 -19.09 -9.58 -1.66
N ARG A 19 -17.84 -10.07 -1.58
CA ARG A 19 -17.51 -11.46 -1.27
C ARG A 19 -17.41 -11.76 0.22
N GLY A 20 -17.72 -10.78 1.08
CA GLY A 20 -17.74 -10.94 2.53
C GLY A 20 -16.42 -10.66 3.23
N ALA A 21 -15.42 -10.10 2.56
CA ALA A 21 -14.16 -9.75 3.18
C ALA A 21 -14.30 -8.57 4.17
N MET A 22 -13.43 -8.53 5.19
CA MET A 22 -13.16 -7.33 5.98
C MET A 22 -12.00 -6.58 5.32
N VAL A 23 -12.20 -5.31 5.00
CA VAL A 23 -11.23 -4.47 4.31
C VAL A 23 -10.85 -3.28 5.19
N TYR A 24 -9.56 -3.16 5.45
CA TYR A 24 -8.95 -2.00 6.11
C TYR A 24 -8.15 -1.24 5.04
N GLY A 25 -8.63 -0.07 4.68
CA GLY A 25 -8.02 0.79 3.67
C GLY A 25 -7.17 1.88 4.32
N PHE A 26 -6.01 2.15 3.72
CA PHE A 26 -5.05 3.14 4.23
C PHE A 26 -4.62 4.06 3.08
N ASP A 27 -4.93 5.33 3.22
CA ASP A 27 -4.48 6.36 2.29
C ASP A 27 -4.58 7.74 2.97
N PRO A 28 -3.47 8.47 3.12
CA PRO A 28 -3.45 9.75 3.81
C PRO A 28 -3.77 10.93 2.88
N THR A 29 -3.87 10.70 1.57
CA THR A 29 -4.00 11.79 0.61
C THR A 29 -5.37 12.46 0.70
N PRO A 30 -5.45 13.81 0.67
CA PRO A 30 -6.74 14.51 0.85
C PRO A 30 -7.80 14.12 -0.19
N LYS A 31 -7.37 13.81 -1.42
CA LYS A 31 -8.30 13.36 -2.48
C LYS A 31 -8.87 11.99 -2.17
N SER A 32 -8.01 11.03 -1.80
CA SER A 32 -8.45 9.70 -1.40
C SER A 32 -9.36 9.76 -0.19
N VAL A 33 -9.00 10.54 0.85
CA VAL A 33 -9.84 10.76 2.03
C VAL A 33 -11.23 11.29 1.63
N ALA A 34 -11.27 12.30 0.76
CA ALA A 34 -12.54 12.88 0.30
C ALA A 34 -13.37 11.89 -0.55
N PHE A 35 -12.70 11.09 -1.38
CA PHE A 35 -13.32 10.06 -2.20
C PHE A 35 -13.89 8.94 -1.33
N VAL A 36 -13.07 8.36 -0.44
CA VAL A 36 -13.45 7.24 0.43
C VAL A 36 -14.58 7.64 1.38
N ASN A 37 -14.57 8.86 1.93
CA ASN A 37 -15.64 9.31 2.80
C ASN A 37 -17.03 9.27 2.12
N LYS A 38 -17.09 9.53 0.83
CA LYS A 38 -18.33 9.38 0.06
C LYS A 38 -18.70 7.92 -0.17
N ARG A 39 -17.70 7.03 -0.33
CA ARG A 39 -17.89 5.59 -0.54
C ARG A 39 -18.15 4.85 0.75
N GLU A 40 -17.48 5.22 1.83
CA GLU A 40 -17.65 4.61 3.15
C GLU A 40 -19.09 4.73 3.65
N GLN A 41 -19.79 5.83 3.33
CA GLN A 41 -21.22 5.98 3.62
C GLN A 41 -22.09 4.90 2.95
N LEU A 42 -21.69 4.40 1.79
CA LEU A 42 -22.39 3.31 1.10
C LEU A 42 -22.13 1.94 1.74
N HIS A 43 -20.96 1.77 2.36
CA HIS A 43 -20.53 0.52 2.98
C HIS A 43 -20.73 0.50 4.50
N SER A 44 -21.05 1.64 5.12
CA SER A 44 -21.20 1.78 6.58
C SER A 44 -22.27 0.84 7.17
N SER A 45 -23.30 0.49 6.38
CA SER A 45 -24.33 -0.47 6.76
C SER A 45 -23.83 -1.91 6.96
N SER A 46 -22.67 -2.25 6.39
CA SER A 46 -22.07 -3.59 6.52
C SER A 46 -21.00 -3.68 7.62
N GLY A 47 -20.42 -2.53 8.05
CA GLY A 47 -19.33 -2.48 9.04
C GLY A 47 -18.05 -3.18 8.63
N ARG A 48 -17.92 -3.59 7.36
CA ARG A 48 -16.79 -4.39 6.87
C ARG A 48 -15.70 -3.59 6.17
N PHE A 49 -15.87 -2.28 6.01
CA PHE A 49 -14.86 -1.37 5.50
C PHE A 49 -14.46 -0.37 6.57
N GLN A 50 -13.17 -0.21 6.80
CA GLN A 50 -12.61 0.81 7.68
C GLN A 50 -11.52 1.56 6.95
N HIS A 51 -11.53 2.90 7.00
CA HIS A 51 -10.50 3.75 6.44
C HIS A 51 -9.66 4.38 7.54
N THR A 52 -8.35 4.36 7.35
CA THR A 52 -7.37 5.04 8.20
C THR A 52 -6.57 6.02 7.33
N PRO A 53 -6.66 7.34 7.57
CA PRO A 53 -5.97 8.35 6.76
C PRO A 53 -4.49 8.47 7.17
N LYS A 54 -3.77 7.36 7.12
CA LYS A 54 -2.33 7.26 7.37
C LYS A 54 -1.66 6.45 6.27
N GLY A 55 -0.40 6.77 5.98
CA GLY A 55 0.40 6.03 5.03
C GLY A 55 1.15 4.86 5.65
N LEU A 56 1.54 3.90 4.81
CA LEU A 56 2.46 2.83 5.18
C LEU A 56 3.89 3.25 4.82
N ALA A 57 4.82 3.07 5.74
CA ALA A 57 6.24 3.35 5.50
C ALA A 57 7.14 2.37 6.28
N ARG A 58 8.44 2.37 5.94
CA ARG A 58 9.46 1.61 6.65
C ARG A 58 9.55 1.98 8.14
N ASN A 59 9.41 3.26 8.46
CA ASN A 59 9.48 3.78 9.82
C ASN A 59 8.25 4.62 10.13
N LYS A 60 7.74 4.48 11.36
CA LYS A 60 6.70 5.34 11.89
C LYS A 60 7.16 6.79 12.00
N GLY A 61 6.27 7.73 11.73
CA GLY A 61 6.52 9.17 11.91
C GLY A 61 5.69 10.07 11.03
N THR A 62 6.24 11.23 10.75
CA THR A 62 5.69 12.20 9.79
C THR A 62 6.67 12.34 8.62
N VAL A 63 6.17 12.19 7.42
CA VAL A 63 6.96 12.31 6.18
C VAL A 63 6.36 13.39 5.28
N LYS A 64 7.21 13.99 4.45
CA LYS A 64 6.73 14.95 3.46
C LYS A 64 6.34 14.22 2.18
N PHE A 65 5.14 14.52 1.70
CA PHE A 65 4.68 14.08 0.39
C PHE A 65 4.72 15.27 -0.57
N SER A 66 5.22 15.05 -1.76
CA SER A 66 5.18 16.02 -2.84
C SER A 66 3.82 16.00 -3.52
N LEU A 67 3.23 17.18 -3.68
CA LEU A 67 1.96 17.36 -4.37
C LEU A 67 2.19 17.37 -5.89
N PRO A 68 1.32 16.73 -6.69
CA PRO A 68 1.39 16.83 -8.13
C PRO A 68 1.15 18.28 -8.59
N LYS A 69 1.81 18.71 -9.68
CA LYS A 69 1.56 20.02 -10.30
C LYS A 69 0.14 20.14 -10.86
N ASP A 70 -0.33 19.06 -11.48
CA ASP A 70 -1.68 18.97 -11.98
C ASP A 70 -2.62 18.55 -10.85
N PRO A 71 -3.57 19.41 -10.45
CA PRO A 71 -4.52 19.06 -9.41
C PRO A 71 -5.44 17.89 -9.75
N HIS A 72 -5.49 17.45 -11.01
CA HIS A 72 -6.23 16.25 -11.42
C HIS A 72 -5.46 14.94 -11.18
N HIS A 73 -4.14 14.99 -11.02
CA HIS A 73 -3.36 13.80 -10.62
C HIS A 73 -3.55 13.49 -9.13
N VAL A 74 -3.70 12.22 -8.82
CA VAL A 74 -3.92 11.71 -7.45
C VAL A 74 -2.62 11.31 -6.77
N SER A 75 -1.67 10.82 -7.57
CA SER A 75 -0.42 10.24 -7.10
C SER A 75 0.45 11.24 -6.35
N MET A 76 0.71 10.96 -5.09
CA MET A 76 1.63 11.73 -4.25
C MET A 76 2.81 10.84 -3.88
N ARG A 77 4.02 11.37 -4.03
CA ARG A 77 5.26 10.65 -3.73
C ARG A 77 5.85 11.08 -2.42
N GLN A 78 6.38 10.13 -1.66
CA GLN A 78 7.16 10.42 -0.47
C GLN A 78 8.47 11.14 -0.85
N GLY A 79 8.81 12.19 -0.10
CA GLY A 79 10.00 13.01 -0.32
C GLY A 79 9.69 14.37 -0.94
N VAL A 80 10.73 15.19 -1.08
CA VAL A 80 10.66 16.49 -1.74
C VAL A 80 11.22 16.33 -3.15
N HIS A 81 10.37 16.57 -4.15
CA HIS A 81 10.75 16.48 -5.56
C HIS A 81 10.68 17.87 -6.20
N ASP A 82 11.74 18.27 -6.90
CA ASP A 82 11.81 19.54 -7.60
C ASP A 82 10.73 19.59 -8.71
N GLY A 83 10.09 20.76 -8.77
CA GLY A 83 9.14 21.02 -9.84
C GLY A 83 7.71 20.53 -9.58
N LEU A 84 7.35 20.10 -8.36
CA LEU A 84 5.99 19.75 -7.95
C LEU A 84 5.23 20.93 -7.31
N GLY A 85 3.94 20.74 -7.04
CA GLY A 85 3.00 21.78 -6.59
C GLY A 85 3.11 22.17 -5.11
N GLY A 86 4.18 21.71 -4.41
CA GLY A 86 4.39 21.91 -2.97
C GLY A 86 4.52 20.59 -2.21
N THR A 87 4.52 20.67 -0.88
CA THR A 87 4.60 19.48 -0.02
C THR A 87 3.54 19.54 1.07
N MET A 88 3.15 18.36 1.58
CA MET A 88 2.33 18.22 2.78
C MET A 88 2.96 17.21 3.73
N ASP A 89 2.73 17.42 5.01
CA ASP A 89 3.15 16.47 6.04
C ASP A 89 2.08 15.36 6.18
N VAL A 90 2.52 14.12 6.20
CA VAL A 90 1.68 12.92 6.24
C VAL A 90 2.12 12.03 7.38
N GLU A 91 1.18 11.59 8.22
CA GLU A 91 1.45 10.57 9.22
C GLU A 91 1.59 9.20 8.55
N VAL A 92 2.65 8.49 8.93
CA VAL A 92 2.94 7.13 8.46
C VAL A 92 3.20 6.19 9.62
N GLU A 93 2.80 4.94 9.43
CA GLU A 93 3.01 3.86 10.39
C GLU A 93 3.70 2.68 9.67
N THR A 94 4.29 1.77 10.44
CA THR A 94 4.77 0.49 9.90
C THR A 94 3.60 -0.51 9.77
N LEU A 95 3.79 -1.58 9.00
CA LEU A 95 2.80 -2.66 8.94
C LEU A 95 2.55 -3.27 10.33
N ARG A 96 3.60 -3.40 11.14
CA ARG A 96 3.52 -3.91 12.50
C ARG A 96 2.66 -3.03 13.40
N ASP A 97 2.82 -1.70 13.31
CA ASP A 97 2.02 -0.75 14.10
C ASP A 97 0.55 -0.82 13.72
N PHE A 98 0.22 -0.89 12.44
CA PHE A 98 -1.17 -1.07 12.00
C PHE A 98 -1.76 -2.38 12.50
N MET A 99 -1.05 -3.51 12.37
CA MET A 99 -1.53 -4.79 12.85
C MET A 99 -1.73 -4.80 14.37
N GLN A 100 -0.82 -4.18 15.12
CA GLN A 100 -0.95 -4.04 16.58
C GLN A 100 -2.14 -3.17 16.96
N TYR A 101 -2.34 -2.05 16.27
CA TYR A 101 -3.47 -1.14 16.52
C TYR A 101 -4.83 -1.82 16.34
N PHE A 102 -4.97 -2.65 15.30
CA PHE A 102 -6.20 -3.38 15.03
C PHE A 102 -6.30 -4.74 15.72
N GLY A 103 -5.27 -5.17 16.45
CA GLY A 103 -5.22 -6.48 17.11
C GLY A 103 -5.11 -7.66 16.14
N HIS A 104 -4.56 -7.44 14.95
CA HIS A 104 -4.41 -8.48 13.95
C HIS A 104 -3.05 -9.15 14.07
N THR A 105 -3.03 -10.48 13.93
CA THR A 105 -1.80 -11.29 13.92
C THR A 105 -1.47 -11.83 12.54
N HIS A 106 -2.44 -11.85 11.63
CA HIS A 106 -2.31 -12.35 10.27
C HIS A 106 -3.28 -11.63 9.32
N LEU A 107 -2.88 -11.53 8.06
CA LEU A 107 -3.69 -11.00 6.95
C LEU A 107 -3.82 -12.06 5.87
N ASP A 108 -5.01 -12.28 5.35
CA ASP A 108 -5.17 -13.12 4.15
C ASP A 108 -4.52 -12.43 2.95
N ILE A 109 -4.75 -11.12 2.82
CA ILE A 109 -4.24 -10.31 1.70
C ILE A 109 -3.66 -9.00 2.23
N LEU A 110 -2.47 -8.66 1.73
CA LEU A 110 -1.88 -7.32 1.81
C LEU A 110 -1.74 -6.78 0.37
N LYS A 111 -2.43 -5.67 0.06
CA LYS A 111 -2.23 -4.89 -1.17
C LYS A 111 -1.37 -3.67 -0.86
N ILE A 112 -0.36 -3.41 -1.69
CA ILE A 112 0.54 -2.23 -1.59
C ILE A 112 0.65 -1.55 -2.95
N ASP A 113 0.25 -0.27 -2.99
CA ASP A 113 0.28 0.59 -4.16
C ASP A 113 0.51 2.03 -3.68
N ILE A 114 1.78 2.42 -3.45
CA ILE A 114 2.17 3.60 -2.66
C ILE A 114 3.30 4.45 -3.26
N GLU A 115 3.39 4.47 -4.59
CA GLU A 115 4.21 5.46 -5.33
C GLU A 115 5.68 5.51 -4.90
N THR A 116 6.40 4.40 -5.07
CA THR A 116 7.82 4.14 -4.77
C THR A 116 8.19 3.74 -3.33
N ALA A 117 7.33 3.98 -2.33
CA ALA A 117 7.61 3.59 -0.94
C ALA A 117 7.50 2.07 -0.70
N GLU A 118 6.90 1.31 -1.63
CA GLU A 118 6.79 -0.15 -1.60
C GLU A 118 8.16 -0.84 -1.49
N TYR A 119 9.21 -0.29 -2.10
CA TYR A 119 10.56 -0.83 -2.00
C TYR A 119 11.08 -0.83 -0.57
N ASP A 120 10.99 0.32 0.11
CA ASP A 120 11.49 0.49 1.48
C ASP A 120 10.71 -0.38 2.47
N VAL A 121 9.39 -0.48 2.28
CA VAL A 121 8.51 -1.32 3.10
C VAL A 121 8.83 -2.80 2.92
N LEU A 122 8.92 -3.27 1.67
CA LEU A 122 9.18 -4.69 1.41
C LEU A 122 10.60 -5.10 1.83
N GLU A 123 11.59 -4.24 1.66
CA GLU A 123 12.94 -4.49 2.17
C GLU A 123 12.94 -4.64 3.69
N GLN A 124 12.26 -3.75 4.42
CA GLN A 124 12.12 -3.85 5.88
C GLN A 124 11.47 -5.18 6.29
N LEU A 125 10.33 -5.53 5.67
CA LEU A 125 9.62 -6.77 5.99
C LEU A 125 10.50 -8.01 5.75
N ILE A 126 11.31 -8.00 4.69
CA ILE A 126 12.28 -9.06 4.38
C ILE A 126 13.41 -9.11 5.42
N GLU A 127 14.00 -7.97 5.76
CA GLU A 127 15.09 -7.84 6.75
C GLU A 127 14.65 -8.32 8.14
N GLU A 128 13.42 -7.97 8.54
CA GLU A 128 12.83 -8.36 9.82
C GLU A 128 12.27 -9.79 9.82
N ASN A 129 12.27 -10.48 8.69
CA ASN A 129 11.57 -11.76 8.50
C ASN A 129 10.10 -11.71 8.99
N TYR A 130 9.43 -10.58 8.73
CA TYR A 130 8.08 -10.29 9.19
C TYR A 130 7.10 -10.28 8.02
N MET A 131 6.52 -11.44 7.73
CA MET A 131 5.59 -11.67 6.62
C MET A 131 4.25 -12.22 7.14
N PRO A 132 3.46 -11.39 7.88
CA PRO A 132 2.23 -11.83 8.53
C PRO A 132 1.04 -11.86 7.54
N PHE A 133 1.27 -12.31 6.31
CA PHE A 133 0.23 -12.37 5.28
C PHE A 133 0.40 -13.60 4.39
N SER A 134 -0.71 -14.07 3.83
CA SER A 134 -0.75 -15.20 2.91
C SER A 134 -0.57 -14.79 1.45
N GLN A 135 -1.10 -13.63 1.08
CA GLN A 135 -1.01 -13.08 -0.27
C GLN A 135 -0.50 -11.63 -0.22
N LEU A 136 0.35 -11.29 -1.18
CA LEU A 136 0.81 -9.92 -1.40
C LEU A 136 0.47 -9.53 -2.83
N LEU A 137 -0.28 -8.44 -2.98
CA LEU A 137 -0.48 -7.74 -4.24
C LEU A 137 0.34 -6.46 -4.17
N VAL A 138 1.23 -6.25 -5.13
CA VAL A 138 2.08 -5.07 -5.14
C VAL A 138 2.19 -4.48 -6.54
N GLU A 139 2.07 -3.15 -6.61
CA GLU A 139 2.47 -2.37 -7.76
C GLU A 139 3.80 -1.67 -7.46
N PHE A 140 4.82 -1.96 -8.29
CA PHE A 140 6.13 -1.34 -8.19
C PHE A 140 6.20 -0.10 -9.06
N HIS A 141 6.52 1.03 -8.47
CA HIS A 141 6.65 2.30 -9.19
C HIS A 141 8.10 2.62 -9.52
N ASP A 142 8.30 3.26 -10.67
CA ASP A 142 9.60 3.81 -11.06
C ASP A 142 9.81 5.15 -10.32
N ASN A 143 11.05 5.40 -9.92
CA ASN A 143 11.46 6.74 -9.54
C ASN A 143 11.85 7.56 -10.80
N ASP A 144 12.25 8.81 -10.62
CA ASP A 144 12.61 9.71 -11.74
C ASP A 144 13.80 9.19 -12.58
N ALA A 145 14.61 8.27 -12.04
CA ALA A 145 15.71 7.58 -12.74
C ALA A 145 15.28 6.27 -13.41
N GLY A 146 13.99 5.91 -13.34
CA GLY A 146 13.43 4.64 -13.78
C GLY A 146 13.46 3.56 -12.69
N MET A 147 13.04 2.35 -13.07
CA MET A 147 12.98 1.22 -12.14
C MET A 147 14.36 0.84 -11.59
N ASN A 148 14.50 0.79 -10.27
CA ASN A 148 15.71 0.26 -9.64
C ASN A 148 15.74 -1.27 -9.72
N LYS A 149 16.21 -1.77 -10.87
CA LYS A 149 16.25 -3.22 -11.18
C LYS A 149 17.02 -4.04 -10.15
N SER A 150 18.01 -3.45 -9.47
CA SER A 150 18.76 -4.16 -8.42
C SER A 150 17.91 -4.38 -7.19
N ARG A 151 17.28 -3.32 -6.65
CA ARG A 151 16.38 -3.43 -5.49
C ARG A 151 15.21 -4.37 -5.81
N TYR A 152 14.59 -4.20 -6.97
CA TYR A 152 13.49 -5.04 -7.42
C TYR A 152 13.86 -6.53 -7.38
N ARG A 153 15.02 -6.92 -7.98
CA ARG A 153 15.49 -8.31 -7.96
C ARG A 153 15.78 -8.82 -6.55
N GLN A 154 16.33 -7.97 -5.68
CA GLN A 154 16.61 -8.32 -4.28
C GLN A 154 15.31 -8.60 -3.51
N ILE A 155 14.27 -7.77 -3.73
CA ILE A 155 12.94 -7.98 -3.13
C ILE A 155 12.32 -9.28 -3.62
N LEU A 156 12.32 -9.55 -4.94
CA LEU A 156 11.80 -10.81 -5.48
C LEU A 156 12.53 -12.03 -4.87
N ALA A 157 13.85 -11.96 -4.77
CA ALA A 157 14.64 -13.03 -4.16
C ALA A 157 14.35 -13.15 -2.64
N GLY A 158 14.13 -12.03 -1.96
CA GLY A 158 13.75 -11.98 -0.54
C GLY A 158 12.39 -12.62 -0.29
N LEU A 159 11.38 -12.24 -1.06
CA LEU A 159 10.04 -12.83 -0.98
C LEU A 159 10.09 -14.34 -1.23
N ARG A 160 10.85 -14.77 -2.24
CA ARG A 160 11.01 -16.21 -2.53
C ARG A 160 11.66 -16.96 -1.36
N ARG A 161 12.71 -16.42 -0.73
CA ARG A 161 13.33 -17.04 0.46
C ARG A 161 12.35 -17.16 1.64
N ASN A 162 11.36 -16.24 1.71
CA ASN A 162 10.29 -16.27 2.71
C ASN A 162 9.08 -17.11 2.31
N GLY A 163 9.21 -17.97 1.29
CA GLY A 163 8.18 -18.92 0.88
C GLY A 163 7.10 -18.35 -0.05
N PHE A 164 7.33 -17.19 -0.68
CA PHE A 164 6.39 -16.63 -1.63
C PHE A 164 6.75 -17.01 -3.07
N VAL A 165 5.73 -17.33 -3.85
CA VAL A 165 5.83 -17.54 -5.30
C VAL A 165 4.95 -16.53 -6.03
N ILE A 166 5.34 -16.16 -7.25
CA ILE A 166 4.50 -15.34 -8.12
C ILE A 166 3.33 -16.18 -8.59
N ALA A 167 2.13 -15.83 -8.15
CA ALA A 167 0.89 -16.48 -8.54
C ALA A 167 0.28 -15.86 -9.80
N LYS A 168 0.46 -14.54 -9.97
CA LYS A 168 0.01 -13.81 -11.14
C LYS A 168 0.97 -12.66 -11.44
N ASN A 169 1.22 -12.46 -12.72
CA ASN A 169 1.94 -11.32 -13.26
C ASN A 169 1.01 -10.63 -14.26
N ILE A 170 0.56 -9.41 -13.95
CA ILE A 170 -0.27 -8.59 -14.85
C ILE A 170 0.65 -7.75 -15.74
N SER A 171 1.74 -7.23 -15.14
CA SER A 171 2.79 -6.50 -15.82
C SER A 171 4.11 -6.68 -15.05
N ASP A 172 5.24 -6.19 -15.59
CA ASP A 172 6.52 -6.21 -14.85
C ASP A 172 6.48 -5.43 -13.53
N LYS A 173 5.43 -4.65 -13.31
CA LYS A 173 5.23 -3.82 -12.13
C LYS A 173 4.15 -4.35 -11.18
N GLU A 174 3.10 -4.97 -11.72
CA GLU A 174 1.96 -5.46 -10.95
C GLU A 174 2.06 -6.97 -10.74
N LEU A 175 2.41 -7.36 -9.54
CA LEU A 175 2.63 -8.75 -9.17
C LEU A 175 1.73 -9.20 -8.02
N THR A 176 1.23 -10.41 -8.13
CA THR A 176 0.58 -11.12 -7.02
C THR A 176 1.47 -12.28 -6.57
N PHE A 177 1.77 -12.30 -5.29
CA PHE A 177 2.51 -13.38 -4.64
C PHE A 177 1.58 -14.17 -3.72
N MET A 178 1.82 -15.46 -3.63
CA MET A 178 1.18 -16.35 -2.65
C MET A 178 2.24 -17.07 -1.85
N LYS A 179 2.00 -17.17 -0.54
CA LYS A 179 2.83 -17.96 0.35
C LYS A 179 2.55 -19.45 0.11
N VAL A 180 3.60 -20.20 -0.22
CA VAL A 180 3.53 -21.66 -0.26
C VAL A 180 4.08 -22.20 1.04
N VAL A 181 3.36 -23.14 1.62
CA VAL A 181 3.70 -23.77 2.90
C VAL A 181 4.87 -24.72 2.72
#